data_88936795ca21ac152057e4d508e7a815
#
_entry.id   88936795ca21ac152057e4d508e7a815
#
_cell.length_a   1.000
_cell.length_b   1.000
_cell.length_c   1.000
_cell.angle_alpha   90.00
_cell.angle_beta   90.00
_cell.angle_gamma   90.00
#
_symmetry.space_group_name_H-M   'P 1'
#
loop_
_entity.id
_entity.type
_entity.pdbx_description
1 polymer ?
#
loop_
_entity_poly.entity_id
_entity_poly.type
_entity_poly.pdbx_seq_one_letter_code
_entity_poly.pdbx_strand_id
1 'polypeptide(L)' 'MAVGTVKWFSDDKGFGFIEREDGDDVFVHFSAVQGTGFKTLAEGAKVEFDITQGPKGSQAANVQII' A
#
# COMPACT_ATOMS: atom_id res chain seq x y z
N MET A 1 -11.72 -0.16 -7.08
CA MET A 1 -10.58 -0.45 -6.23
C MET A 1 -9.52 -1.20 -7.02
N ALA A 2 -8.27 -0.94 -6.71
CA ALA A 2 -7.18 -1.62 -7.37
C ALA A 2 -6.69 -2.77 -6.51
N VAL A 3 -6.06 -3.74 -7.13
CA VAL A 3 -5.47 -4.89 -6.44
C VAL A 3 -3.99 -4.92 -6.78
N GLY A 4 -3.17 -5.22 -5.80
CA GLY A 4 -1.73 -5.32 -6.02
C GLY A 4 -1.07 -6.20 -4.98
N THR A 5 0.26 -6.25 -5.07
CA THR A 5 1.08 -7.04 -4.17
C THR A 5 2.08 -6.10 -3.50
N VAL A 6 2.24 -6.23 -2.20
CA VAL A 6 3.21 -5.41 -1.47
C VAL A 6 4.61 -5.75 -1.95
N LYS A 7 5.29 -4.77 -2.50
CA LYS A 7 6.65 -4.93 -3.00
C LYS A 7 7.64 -4.91 -1.83
N TRP A 8 7.50 -3.91 -0.98
CA TRP A 8 8.22 -3.84 0.30
C TRP A 8 7.54 -2.80 1.18
N PHE A 9 7.79 -2.91 2.47
CA PHE A 9 7.25 -1.96 3.42
C PHE A 9 8.23 -1.83 4.60
N SER A 10 8.52 -0.60 5.00
CA SER A 10 9.43 -0.33 6.10
C SER A 10 8.64 0.08 7.33
N ASP A 11 8.65 -0.76 8.36
CA ASP A 11 7.97 -0.46 9.61
C ASP A 11 8.57 0.74 10.30
N ASP A 12 9.89 0.89 10.20
CA ASP A 12 10.59 2.00 10.84
C ASP A 12 10.22 3.33 10.23
N LYS A 13 10.10 3.37 8.93
CA LYS A 13 9.80 4.60 8.20
C LYS A 13 8.31 4.82 8.02
N GLY A 14 7.52 3.78 8.13
CA GLY A 14 6.07 3.86 8.03
C GLY A 14 5.55 3.99 6.61
N PHE A 15 6.29 3.53 5.61
CA PHE A 15 5.82 3.56 4.23
C PHE A 15 6.44 2.45 3.40
N GLY A 16 5.88 2.26 2.22
CA GLY A 16 6.39 1.27 1.29
C GLY A 16 5.76 1.43 -0.08
N PHE A 17 5.84 0.39 -0.87
CA PHE A 17 5.29 0.38 -2.22
C PHE A 17 4.50 -0.89 -2.50
N ILE A 18 3.42 -0.71 -3.25
CA ILE A 18 2.58 -1.79 -3.73
C ILE A 18 2.74 -1.83 -5.25
N GLU A 19 3.02 -3.01 -5.78
CA GLU A 19 3.10 -3.21 -7.23
C GLU A 19 1.71 -3.59 -7.73
N ARG A 20 1.16 -2.77 -8.62
CA ARG A 20 -0.15 -3.06 -9.22
C ARG A 20 -0.01 -4.13 -10.28
N GLU A 21 -1.14 -4.75 -10.60
CA GLU A 21 -1.16 -5.81 -11.61
C GLU A 21 -0.69 -5.34 -12.98
N ASP A 22 -0.88 -4.06 -13.28
CA ASP A 22 -0.43 -3.48 -14.54
C ASP A 22 1.03 -3.06 -14.52
N GLY A 23 1.72 -3.29 -13.41
CA GLY A 23 3.16 -3.08 -13.31
C GLY A 23 3.61 -1.80 -12.68
N ASP A 24 2.73 -0.85 -12.44
CA ASP A 24 3.11 0.42 -11.82
C ASP A 24 3.18 0.27 -10.30
N ASP A 25 4.17 0.91 -9.70
CA ASP A 25 4.30 0.96 -8.25
C ASP A 25 3.47 2.10 -7.69
N VAL A 26 2.87 1.87 -6.53
CA VAL A 26 2.07 2.88 -5.84
C VAL A 26 2.62 3.05 -4.43
N PHE A 27 2.85 4.29 -4.04
CA PHE A 27 3.32 4.62 -2.71
C PHE A 27 2.21 4.33 -1.68
N VAL A 28 2.59 3.77 -0.54
CA VAL A 28 1.65 3.52 0.55
C VAL A 28 2.26 3.97 1.87
N HIS A 29 1.49 4.72 2.65
CA HIS A 29 1.89 5.18 3.98
C HIS A 29 1.09 4.38 5.02
N PHE A 30 1.68 4.17 6.19
CA PHE A 30 1.02 3.35 7.22
C PHE A 30 -0.37 3.87 7.58
N SER A 31 -0.60 5.17 7.48
CA SER A 31 -1.91 5.76 7.79
C SER A 31 -2.99 5.32 6.81
N ALA A 32 -2.61 4.80 5.66
CA ALA A 32 -3.56 4.33 4.64
C ALA A 32 -3.96 2.87 4.86
N VAL A 33 -3.29 2.16 5.74
CA VAL A 33 -3.58 0.75 6.00
C VAL A 33 -4.76 0.65 6.95
N GLN A 34 -5.79 -0.09 6.54
CA GLN A 34 -6.99 -0.27 7.35
C GLN A 34 -6.78 -1.38 8.36
N GLY A 35 -7.48 -1.27 9.49
CA GLY A 35 -7.46 -2.30 10.51
C GLY A 35 -7.05 -1.76 11.86
N THR A 36 -7.09 -2.63 12.87
CA THR A 36 -6.68 -2.32 14.23
C THR A 36 -5.34 -3.01 14.49
N GLY A 37 -4.55 -2.43 15.39
CA GLY A 37 -3.26 -3.01 15.73
C GLY A 37 -2.15 -2.52 14.81
N PHE A 38 -1.29 -3.41 14.39
CA PHE A 38 -0.14 -3.04 13.55
C PHE A 38 -0.57 -2.59 12.17
N LYS A 39 -0.13 -1.41 11.79
CA LYS A 39 -0.37 -0.87 10.46
C LYS A 39 0.86 -1.14 9.59
N THR A 40 1.11 -2.40 9.35
CA THR A 40 2.24 -2.84 8.56
C THR A 40 1.76 -3.80 7.48
N LEU A 41 2.55 -3.93 6.43
CA LEU A 41 2.24 -4.80 5.31
C LEU A 41 3.40 -5.77 5.12
N ALA A 42 3.06 -7.05 5.03
CA ALA A 42 4.09 -8.07 4.76
C ALA A 42 4.45 -8.04 3.28
N GLU A 43 5.73 -8.18 3.00
CA GLU A 43 6.22 -8.27 1.62
C GLU A 43 5.56 -9.46 0.93
N GLY A 44 5.03 -9.22 -0.26
CA GLY A 44 4.34 -10.24 -1.02
C GLY A 44 2.86 -10.40 -0.69
N ALA A 45 2.35 -9.67 0.29
CA ALA A 45 0.93 -9.75 0.64
C ALA A 45 0.06 -9.15 -0.47
N LYS A 46 -1.09 -9.78 -0.72
CA LYS A 46 -2.08 -9.24 -1.64
C LYS A 46 -2.93 -8.21 -0.91
N VAL A 47 -3.14 -7.08 -1.56
CA VAL A 47 -3.91 -5.99 -0.98
C VAL A 47 -4.87 -5.39 -2.00
N GLU A 48 -5.90 -4.78 -1.48
CA GLU A 48 -6.90 -4.05 -2.25
C GLU A 48 -6.85 -2.61 -1.76
N PHE A 49 -6.93 -1.64 -2.66
CA PHE A 49 -6.76 -0.25 -2.28
C PHE A 49 -7.35 0.70 -3.31
N ASP A 50 -7.54 1.95 -2.90
CA ASP A 50 -7.93 3.04 -3.80
C ASP A 50 -6.68 3.81 -4.19
N ILE A 51 -6.71 4.40 -5.38
CA ILE A 51 -5.59 5.21 -5.85
C ILE A 51 -5.96 6.68 -5.73
N THR A 52 -5.10 7.45 -5.08
CA THR A 52 -5.27 8.89 -4.96
C THR A 52 -4.00 9.56 -5.45
N GLN A 53 -4.09 10.87 -5.71
CA GLN A 53 -2.93 11.65 -6.10
C GLN A 53 -2.36 12.33 -4.88
N GLY A 54 -1.08 12.14 -4.66
CA GLY A 54 -0.38 12.75 -3.55
C GLY A 54 0.79 13.60 -4.05
N PRO A 55 1.53 14.21 -3.14
CA PRO A 55 2.68 15.05 -3.50
C PRO A 55 3.75 14.31 -4.30
N LYS A 56 3.84 13.00 -4.12
CA LYS A 56 4.85 12.19 -4.79
C LYS A 56 4.29 11.38 -5.96
N GLY A 57 3.06 11.69 -6.38
CA GLY A 57 2.39 10.97 -7.46
C GLY A 57 1.28 10.09 -6.93
N SER A 58 1.04 8.96 -7.58
CA SER A 58 -0.03 8.05 -7.18
C SER A 58 0.28 7.41 -5.83
N GLN A 59 -0.72 7.38 -4.96
CA GLN A 59 -0.56 6.74 -3.66
C GLN A 59 -1.80 5.95 -3.29
N ALA A 60 -1.60 4.92 -2.49
CA ALA A 60 -2.67 4.04 -2.05
C ALA A 60 -3.42 4.61 -0.86
N ALA A 61 -4.73 4.38 -0.84
CA ALA A 61 -5.58 4.76 0.28
C ALA A 61 -6.52 3.60 0.58
N ASN A 62 -6.99 3.53 1.81
CA ASN A 62 -7.93 2.47 2.24
C ASN A 62 -7.41 1.07 1.92
N VAL A 63 -6.14 0.82 2.23
CA VAL A 63 -5.48 -0.44 1.93
C VAL A 63 -5.99 -1.54 2.84
N GLN A 64 -6.38 -2.65 2.26
CA GLN A 64 -6.86 -3.83 3.00
C GLN A 64 -6.16 -5.08 2.45
N ILE A 65 -5.78 -5.95 3.36
CA ILE A 65 -5.20 -7.25 2.98
C ILE A 65 -6.34 -8.18 2.57
N ILE A 66 -6.20 -8.82 1.43
CA ILE A 66 -7.23 -9.73 0.92
C ILE A 66 -6.72 -11.17 0.86
#